data_4beab5efdd6755255d152e2d41e5c61e
#
_entry.id   4beab5efdd6755255d152e2d41e5c61e
#
_cell.length_a   1.000
_cell.length_b   1.000
_cell.length_c   1.000
_cell.angle_alpha   90.00
_cell.angle_beta   90.00
_cell.angle_gamma   90.00
#
_symmetry.space_group_name_H-M   'P 1'
#
loop_
_entity.id
_entity.type
_entity.pdbx_description
1 polymer ?
#
loop_
_entity_poly.entity_id
_entity_poly.type
_entity_poly.pdbx_seq_one_letter_code
_entity_poly.pdbx_strand_id
1 'polypeptide(L)'
;MNKYAIGLDFGTNSCRSLIVNLSNGDEISSHVFNYPSGQAGVVINSSDPNQARQNPADYLLGIEITIKEAIKKARVLVPDFSPHDIVGIGVDTTGSSPLPVDEKGTPLCFIKKFENNPSAMVWLWKDHTSYNEAQRITEAASKTRPDYLSRIGGTYSSEWYWSKIWHCSKENPEVFNAAYSFVEICDWIPAVLVGETNPDLIKRSICAAGHKAMFSNKWGGFPDTVFLESLSPGLGKLRGHLANKAYSAEERAGYLSAGWAEKLGLSTNVSVAVGAFDAHMGAVGAGIKKGTLVKIVGTSTCDIMISPNNKTLSDIPGVCGIVDGSVMNGYYGIEAGQSAVGDIFLWFVNHLVPDIYGKTREEKFSNLEKAAAKLKPGESGLLALDWNNGNRTILVDVRLTGLILGQTLYTQPHEIYRALVEATAFGALTIIDRIEEYGVDINEVVNCGGLAIKNSMLMQIYADVTNRPMKISRSEQTPALGAAIFGAVSAGKEISGYENLEKAQKSMTGISKTYLPINENHLIYRKLYSLYHLVHDSFGTVKQSGNLYNVMKELLDIRDNVRKDNVC
;
A
#
# COMPACT_ATOMS: atom_id res chain seq x y z
N MET A 1 29.93 19.30 -3.10
CA MET A 1 29.76 18.04 -3.86
C MET A 1 28.34 17.58 -3.66
N ASN A 2 27.68 17.17 -4.73
CA ASN A 2 26.32 16.59 -4.63
C ASN A 2 26.42 15.25 -3.89
N LYS A 3 25.45 14.98 -3.03
CA LYS A 3 25.27 13.68 -2.36
C LYS A 3 24.05 12.99 -2.92
N TYR A 4 24.06 11.67 -2.93
CA TYR A 4 23.01 10.85 -3.49
C TYR A 4 22.56 9.76 -2.51
N ALA A 5 21.33 9.30 -2.66
CA ALA A 5 20.84 8.09 -2.03
C ALA A 5 20.19 7.16 -3.06
N ILE A 6 20.12 5.89 -2.72
CA ILE A 6 19.42 4.87 -3.51
C ILE A 6 18.16 4.46 -2.78
N GLY A 7 17.02 4.46 -3.47
CA GLY A 7 15.83 3.77 -3.06
C GLY A 7 15.67 2.46 -3.83
N LEU A 8 15.43 1.38 -3.09
CA LEU A 8 15.13 0.06 -3.63
C LEU A 8 13.66 -0.26 -3.35
N ASP A 9 12.89 -0.45 -4.41
CA ASP A 9 11.45 -0.76 -4.38
C ASP A 9 11.24 -2.19 -4.90
N PHE A 10 10.79 -3.10 -4.02
CA PHE A 10 10.53 -4.50 -4.30
C PHE A 10 9.03 -4.77 -4.42
N GLY A 11 8.52 -4.64 -5.64
CA GLY A 11 7.13 -4.88 -5.96
C GLY A 11 6.79 -6.35 -6.19
N THR A 12 5.56 -6.59 -6.65
CA THR A 12 5.04 -7.94 -6.91
C THR A 12 5.73 -8.66 -8.08
N ASN A 13 6.10 -7.92 -9.14
CA ASN A 13 6.59 -8.53 -10.39
C ASN A 13 8.02 -8.13 -10.74
N SER A 14 8.56 -7.14 -10.03
CA SER A 14 9.86 -6.56 -10.32
C SER A 14 10.41 -5.84 -9.11
N CYS A 15 11.72 -5.59 -9.11
CA CYS A 15 12.30 -4.58 -8.24
C CYS A 15 12.89 -3.43 -9.05
N ARG A 16 13.09 -2.30 -8.38
CA ARG A 16 13.59 -1.07 -8.97
C ARG A 16 14.64 -0.44 -8.07
N SER A 17 15.66 0.15 -8.66
CA SER A 17 16.52 1.13 -7.98
C SER A 17 16.30 2.52 -8.55
N LEU A 18 16.34 3.52 -7.68
CA LEU A 18 16.25 4.94 -8.00
C LEU A 18 17.41 5.67 -7.32
N ILE A 19 18.22 6.40 -8.09
CA ILE A 19 19.28 7.29 -7.57
C ILE A 19 18.73 8.71 -7.51
N VAL A 20 18.79 9.32 -6.33
CA VAL A 20 18.21 10.63 -6.06
C VAL A 20 19.29 11.59 -5.57
N ASN A 21 19.31 12.81 -6.12
CA ASN A 21 20.12 13.91 -5.62
C ASN A 21 19.52 14.48 -4.34
N LEU A 22 20.30 14.48 -3.26
CA LEU A 22 19.80 14.91 -1.94
C LEU A 22 19.55 16.42 -1.86
N SER A 23 20.17 17.24 -2.70
CA SER A 23 20.02 18.70 -2.61
C SER A 23 18.65 19.21 -3.07
N ASN A 24 17.98 18.49 -3.99
CA ASN A 24 16.76 18.96 -4.66
C ASN A 24 15.73 17.86 -4.97
N GLY A 25 16.07 16.58 -4.69
CA GLY A 25 15.22 15.44 -4.97
C GLY A 25 15.10 15.06 -6.45
N ASP A 26 16.04 15.51 -7.29
CA ASP A 26 16.06 15.10 -8.69
C ASP A 26 16.35 13.60 -8.80
N GLU A 27 15.50 12.92 -9.54
CA GLU A 27 15.62 11.50 -9.88
C GLU A 27 16.63 11.35 -11.02
N ILE A 28 17.89 11.05 -10.65
CA ILE A 28 19.02 11.05 -11.58
C ILE A 28 18.92 9.89 -12.58
N SER A 29 18.66 8.70 -12.07
CA SER A 29 18.51 7.50 -12.90
C SER A 29 17.74 6.41 -12.16
N SER A 30 17.13 5.52 -12.93
CA SER A 30 16.49 4.33 -12.39
C SER A 30 16.66 3.12 -13.31
N HIS A 31 16.55 1.94 -12.74
CA HIS A 31 16.48 0.68 -13.49
C HIS A 31 15.49 -0.27 -12.84
N VAL A 32 14.74 -0.99 -13.69
CA VAL A 32 13.76 -2.02 -13.28
C VAL A 32 14.28 -3.39 -13.71
N PHE A 33 14.19 -4.35 -12.82
CA PHE A 33 14.46 -5.76 -13.07
C PHE A 33 13.19 -6.56 -12.85
N ASN A 34 12.68 -7.19 -13.90
CA ASN A 34 11.52 -8.09 -13.81
C ASN A 34 11.98 -9.43 -13.27
N TYR A 35 11.26 -9.96 -12.28
CA TYR A 35 11.60 -11.25 -11.66
C TYR A 35 11.39 -12.40 -12.65
N PRO A 36 12.39 -13.28 -12.83
CA PRO A 36 12.31 -14.38 -13.79
C PRO A 36 11.53 -15.59 -13.27
N SER A 37 11.39 -15.75 -11.94
CA SER A 37 10.76 -16.95 -11.37
C SER A 37 9.25 -16.99 -11.61
N GLY A 38 8.69 -18.16 -11.82
CA GLY A 38 7.25 -18.38 -11.94
C GLY A 38 6.58 -17.61 -13.09
N GLN A 39 5.37 -17.15 -12.85
CA GLN A 39 4.63 -16.30 -13.80
C GLN A 39 4.82 -14.82 -13.42
N ALA A 40 5.65 -14.12 -14.17
CA ALA A 40 5.99 -12.72 -13.90
C ALA A 40 6.42 -12.48 -12.43
N GLY A 41 7.34 -13.31 -11.91
CA GLY A 41 7.87 -13.18 -10.55
C GLY A 41 7.03 -13.87 -9.46
N VAL A 42 5.89 -14.46 -9.80
CA VAL A 42 5.02 -15.12 -8.83
C VAL A 42 4.92 -16.61 -9.12
N VAL A 43 5.28 -17.42 -8.14
CA VAL A 43 5.07 -18.89 -8.17
C VAL A 43 3.64 -19.14 -7.70
N ILE A 44 2.80 -19.56 -8.63
CA ILE A 44 1.38 -19.89 -8.41
C ILE A 44 1.16 -21.40 -8.43
N ASN A 45 0.07 -21.84 -7.83
CA ASN A 45 -0.39 -23.22 -7.89
C ASN A 45 -1.65 -23.30 -8.76
N SER A 46 -1.65 -24.10 -9.80
CA SER A 46 -2.81 -24.27 -10.69
C SER A 46 -4.02 -24.89 -10.00
N SER A 47 -3.81 -25.64 -8.91
CA SER A 47 -4.88 -26.25 -8.11
C SER A 47 -5.39 -25.36 -6.97
N ASP A 48 -4.65 -24.30 -6.61
CA ASP A 48 -5.08 -23.33 -5.59
C ASP A 48 -4.76 -21.90 -6.03
N PRO A 49 -5.77 -21.16 -6.55
CA PRO A 49 -5.59 -19.79 -7.04
C PRO A 49 -5.26 -18.78 -5.94
N ASN A 50 -5.41 -19.16 -4.66
CA ASN A 50 -5.08 -18.29 -3.53
C ASN A 50 -3.59 -18.34 -3.19
N GLN A 51 -2.85 -19.33 -3.69
CA GLN A 51 -1.41 -19.44 -3.42
C GLN A 51 -0.61 -18.45 -4.26
N ALA A 52 0.24 -17.67 -3.60
CA ALA A 52 1.20 -16.79 -4.23
C ALA A 52 2.53 -16.79 -3.47
N ARG A 53 3.61 -17.17 -4.15
CA ARG A 53 4.96 -17.23 -3.57
C ARG A 53 5.96 -16.46 -4.42
N GLN A 54 7.07 -16.03 -3.83
CA GLN A 54 8.19 -15.44 -4.56
C GLN A 54 9.51 -16.10 -4.19
N ASN A 55 10.40 -16.18 -5.18
CA ASN A 55 11.74 -16.72 -4.97
C ASN A 55 12.68 -15.60 -4.47
N PRO A 56 13.25 -15.68 -3.25
CA PRO A 56 14.14 -14.64 -2.73
C PRO A 56 15.45 -14.49 -3.52
N ALA A 57 15.82 -15.45 -4.37
CA ALA A 57 16.95 -15.32 -5.28
C ALA A 57 16.75 -14.18 -6.30
N ASP A 58 15.51 -13.95 -6.72
CA ASP A 58 15.17 -12.87 -7.65
C ASP A 58 15.47 -11.49 -7.03
N TYR A 59 15.29 -11.35 -5.71
CA TYR A 59 15.62 -10.12 -5.00
C TYR A 59 17.12 -9.84 -4.99
N LEU A 60 17.93 -10.86 -4.68
CA LEU A 60 19.40 -10.73 -4.65
C LEU A 60 19.96 -10.36 -6.03
N LEU A 61 19.46 -11.01 -7.07
CA LEU A 61 19.79 -10.69 -8.45
C LEU A 61 19.33 -9.28 -8.84
N GLY A 62 18.11 -8.93 -8.42
CA GLY A 62 17.51 -7.63 -8.66
C GLY A 62 18.29 -6.48 -8.02
N ILE A 63 18.75 -6.61 -6.78
CA ILE A 63 19.64 -5.63 -6.13
C ILE A 63 20.86 -5.36 -6.99
N GLU A 64 21.55 -6.43 -7.40
CA GLU A 64 22.79 -6.30 -8.16
C GLU A 64 22.56 -5.61 -9.51
N ILE A 65 21.60 -6.11 -10.28
CA ILE A 65 21.34 -5.60 -11.64
C ILE A 65 20.85 -4.15 -11.57
N THR A 66 19.84 -3.87 -10.72
CA THR A 66 19.19 -2.55 -10.74
C THR A 66 20.15 -1.45 -10.29
N ILE A 67 20.95 -1.68 -9.24
CA ILE A 67 21.90 -0.69 -8.75
C ILE A 67 23.03 -0.45 -9.77
N LYS A 68 23.61 -1.52 -10.32
CA LYS A 68 24.70 -1.40 -11.32
C LYS A 68 24.25 -0.63 -12.55
N GLU A 69 23.08 -0.96 -13.10
CA GLU A 69 22.55 -0.29 -14.29
C GLU A 69 22.12 1.15 -14.00
N ALA A 70 21.56 1.43 -12.80
CA ALA A 70 21.26 2.81 -12.40
C ALA A 70 22.54 3.66 -12.27
N ILE A 71 23.60 3.13 -11.63
CA ILE A 71 24.89 3.81 -11.53
C ILE A 71 25.47 4.08 -12.92
N LYS A 72 25.44 3.10 -13.82
CA LYS A 72 25.91 3.26 -15.20
C LYS A 72 25.17 4.38 -15.93
N LYS A 73 23.84 4.43 -15.82
CA LYS A 73 23.02 5.52 -16.38
C LYS A 73 23.35 6.88 -15.73
N ALA A 74 23.49 6.93 -14.41
CA ALA A 74 23.80 8.15 -13.69
C ALA A 74 25.14 8.77 -14.15
N ARG A 75 26.16 7.97 -14.39
CA ARG A 75 27.46 8.42 -14.93
C ARG A 75 27.36 9.05 -16.33
N VAL A 76 26.39 8.63 -17.12
CA VAL A 76 26.15 9.19 -18.46
C VAL A 76 25.36 10.51 -18.37
N LEU A 77 24.38 10.56 -17.45
CA LEU A 77 23.47 11.71 -17.33
C LEU A 77 24.06 12.87 -16.55
N VAL A 78 24.95 12.59 -15.59
CA VAL A 78 25.56 13.59 -14.71
C VAL A 78 27.10 13.42 -14.76
N PRO A 79 27.82 14.31 -15.46
CA PRO A 79 29.28 14.15 -15.69
C PRO A 79 30.09 14.01 -14.41
N ASP A 80 29.71 14.73 -13.34
CA ASP A 80 30.44 14.74 -12.05
C ASP A 80 29.91 13.71 -11.06
N PHE A 81 29.03 12.79 -11.49
CA PHE A 81 28.49 11.74 -10.62
C PHE A 81 29.56 10.71 -10.26
N SER A 82 29.72 10.46 -8.97
CA SER A 82 30.56 9.39 -8.45
C SER A 82 29.72 8.44 -7.56
N PRO A 83 29.86 7.12 -7.71
CA PRO A 83 29.25 6.16 -6.76
C PRO A 83 29.72 6.35 -5.32
N HIS A 84 30.88 6.96 -5.10
CA HIS A 84 31.41 7.29 -3.77
C HIS A 84 30.62 8.41 -3.07
N ASP A 85 29.81 9.18 -3.82
CA ASP A 85 28.91 10.20 -3.27
C ASP A 85 27.53 9.65 -2.87
N ILE A 86 27.28 8.36 -3.08
CA ILE A 86 26.10 7.67 -2.55
C ILE A 86 26.32 7.42 -1.07
N VAL A 87 25.47 7.99 -0.23
CA VAL A 87 25.62 7.96 1.24
C VAL A 87 24.63 7.05 1.95
N GLY A 88 23.55 6.65 1.27
CA GLY A 88 22.51 5.83 1.89
C GLY A 88 21.70 5.00 0.91
N ILE A 89 21.20 3.89 1.40
CA ILE A 89 20.28 2.98 0.73
C ILE A 89 19.06 2.79 1.63
N GLY A 90 17.85 3.00 1.10
CA GLY A 90 16.62 2.60 1.73
C GLY A 90 15.92 1.50 0.94
N VAL A 91 15.07 0.73 1.62
CA VAL A 91 14.42 -0.45 1.05
C VAL A 91 12.94 -0.43 1.38
N ASP A 92 12.11 -0.48 0.36
CA ASP A 92 10.70 -0.79 0.53
C ASP A 92 10.32 -2.10 -0.16
N THR A 93 9.25 -2.71 0.34
CA THR A 93 8.77 -3.98 -0.18
C THR A 93 7.26 -4.08 -0.07
N THR A 94 6.68 -5.00 -0.83
CA THR A 94 5.31 -5.47 -0.55
C THR A 94 5.23 -6.10 0.84
N GLY A 95 4.05 -6.09 1.47
CA GLY A 95 3.88 -6.69 2.79
C GLY A 95 2.40 -6.95 3.18
N SER A 96 2.12 -7.99 3.97
CA SER A 96 3.07 -8.88 4.68
C SER A 96 3.59 -9.95 3.73
N SER A 97 4.90 -10.12 3.69
CA SER A 97 5.56 -11.12 2.84
C SER A 97 6.63 -11.88 3.64
N PRO A 98 6.22 -12.76 4.59
CA PRO A 98 7.15 -13.49 5.45
C PRO A 98 7.90 -14.59 4.68
N LEU A 99 9.17 -14.75 5.04
CA LEU A 99 10.12 -15.71 4.49
C LEU A 99 10.61 -16.66 5.59
N PRO A 100 10.43 -18.00 5.47
CA PRO A 100 11.00 -18.96 6.41
C PRO A 100 12.52 -19.05 6.24
N VAL A 101 13.27 -18.91 7.35
CA VAL A 101 14.72 -18.89 7.37
C VAL A 101 15.27 -19.84 8.45
N ASP A 102 16.52 -20.30 8.27
CA ASP A 102 17.28 -21.02 9.27
C ASP A 102 17.85 -20.07 10.37
N GLU A 103 18.60 -20.59 11.32
CA GLU A 103 19.25 -19.83 12.40
C GLU A 103 20.27 -18.79 11.94
N LYS A 104 20.77 -18.93 10.70
CA LYS A 104 21.68 -17.97 10.06
C LYS A 104 20.96 -16.93 9.20
N GLY A 105 19.62 -17.03 9.11
CA GLY A 105 18.80 -16.19 8.25
C GLY A 105 18.86 -16.56 6.77
N THR A 106 19.32 -17.79 6.46
CA THR A 106 19.29 -18.32 5.10
C THR A 106 17.87 -18.76 4.75
N PRO A 107 17.30 -18.30 3.63
CA PRO A 107 16.00 -18.78 3.15
C PRO A 107 15.97 -20.30 3.00
N LEU A 108 14.95 -20.97 3.51
CA LEU A 108 14.88 -22.42 3.45
C LEU A 108 14.89 -22.96 2.01
N CYS A 109 14.32 -22.23 1.05
CA CYS A 109 14.36 -22.59 -0.36
C CYS A 109 15.77 -22.54 -0.99
N PHE A 110 16.78 -21.98 -0.31
CA PHE A 110 18.20 -22.09 -0.72
C PHE A 110 18.86 -23.37 -0.24
N ILE A 111 18.23 -24.11 0.65
CA ILE A 111 18.70 -25.39 1.13
C ILE A 111 18.21 -26.48 0.16
N LYS A 112 19.10 -27.33 -0.33
CA LYS A 112 18.81 -28.35 -1.34
C LYS A 112 17.54 -29.19 -1.09
N LYS A 113 17.27 -29.50 0.18
CA LYS A 113 16.09 -30.26 0.60
C LYS A 113 14.77 -29.53 0.26
N PHE A 114 14.75 -28.20 0.24
CA PHE A 114 13.55 -27.37 0.09
C PHE A 114 13.55 -26.51 -1.19
N GLU A 115 14.55 -26.68 -2.08
CA GLU A 115 14.76 -25.79 -3.25
C GLU A 115 13.55 -25.63 -4.17
N ASN A 116 12.71 -26.69 -4.28
CA ASN A 116 11.51 -26.71 -5.10
C ASN A 116 10.21 -26.66 -4.30
N ASN A 117 10.30 -26.37 -3.00
CA ASN A 117 9.13 -26.31 -2.13
C ASN A 117 8.59 -24.86 -2.03
N PRO A 118 7.38 -24.56 -2.58
CA PRO A 118 6.83 -23.22 -2.53
C PRO A 118 6.62 -22.70 -1.09
N SER A 119 6.35 -23.59 -0.12
CA SER A 119 6.18 -23.19 1.28
C SER A 119 7.48 -22.71 1.92
N ALA A 120 8.65 -23.07 1.34
CA ALA A 120 9.98 -22.61 1.78
C ALA A 120 10.38 -21.24 1.15
N MET A 121 9.59 -20.72 0.23
CA MET A 121 9.77 -19.43 -0.41
C MET A 121 9.08 -18.30 0.38
N VAL A 122 9.13 -17.06 -0.15
CA VAL A 122 8.40 -15.92 0.39
C VAL A 122 6.89 -16.12 0.22
N TRP A 123 6.13 -15.97 1.28
CA TRP A 123 4.65 -15.97 1.29
C TRP A 123 4.18 -14.57 0.92
N LEU A 124 3.88 -14.33 -0.36
CA LEU A 124 3.61 -13.00 -0.88
C LEU A 124 2.37 -12.36 -0.23
N TRP A 125 2.32 -11.03 -0.19
CA TRP A 125 1.22 -10.25 0.39
C TRP A 125 -0.17 -10.71 -0.08
N LYS A 126 -0.33 -11.03 -1.36
CA LYS A 126 -1.59 -11.49 -1.98
C LYS A 126 -1.87 -13.00 -1.84
N ASP A 127 -1.12 -13.71 -1.01
CA ASP A 127 -1.43 -15.10 -0.66
C ASP A 127 -2.59 -15.15 0.33
N HIS A 128 -3.68 -15.80 -0.06
CA HIS A 128 -4.91 -15.90 0.73
C HIS A 128 -5.20 -17.32 1.23
N THR A 129 -4.25 -18.24 1.12
CA THR A 129 -4.43 -19.64 1.55
C THR A 129 -4.79 -19.77 3.03
N SER A 130 -4.38 -18.82 3.86
CA SER A 130 -4.56 -18.83 5.33
C SER A 130 -5.86 -18.19 5.85
N TYR A 131 -6.92 -18.19 5.05
CA TYR A 131 -8.20 -17.58 5.41
C TYR A 131 -8.79 -18.16 6.72
N ASN A 132 -8.78 -19.49 6.86
CA ASN A 132 -9.32 -20.15 8.06
C ASN A 132 -8.51 -19.82 9.32
N GLU A 133 -7.19 -19.70 9.20
CA GLU A 133 -6.30 -19.32 10.29
C GLU A 133 -6.58 -17.89 10.73
N ALA A 134 -6.74 -16.96 9.77
CA ALA A 134 -7.06 -15.56 10.05
C ALA A 134 -8.39 -15.42 10.82
N GLN A 135 -9.43 -16.14 10.41
CA GLN A 135 -10.70 -16.16 11.12
C GLN A 135 -10.54 -16.67 12.56
N ARG A 136 -9.81 -17.77 12.76
CA ARG A 136 -9.57 -18.35 14.09
C ARG A 136 -8.71 -17.43 14.98
N ILE A 137 -7.73 -16.71 14.43
CA ILE A 137 -6.97 -15.67 15.15
C ILE A 137 -7.93 -14.57 15.62
N THR A 138 -8.81 -14.09 14.74
CA THR A 138 -9.81 -13.08 15.07
C THR A 138 -10.73 -13.54 16.20
N GLU A 139 -11.29 -14.76 16.10
CA GLU A 139 -12.18 -15.33 17.12
C GLU A 139 -11.47 -15.51 18.48
N ALA A 140 -10.24 -15.99 18.47
CA ALA A 140 -9.46 -16.18 19.70
C ALA A 140 -9.08 -14.84 20.34
N ALA A 141 -8.59 -13.89 19.51
CA ALA A 141 -8.20 -12.57 20.01
C ALA A 141 -9.40 -11.79 20.54
N SER A 142 -10.55 -11.81 19.86
CA SER A 142 -11.77 -11.12 20.35
C SER A 142 -12.23 -11.60 21.73
N LYS A 143 -11.98 -12.88 22.05
CA LYS A 143 -12.37 -13.48 23.35
C LYS A 143 -11.34 -13.24 24.45
N THR A 144 -10.04 -13.27 24.13
CA THR A 144 -8.97 -13.34 25.15
C THR A 144 -8.00 -12.16 25.12
N ARG A 145 -7.86 -11.46 23.99
CA ARG A 145 -6.92 -10.37 23.74
C ARG A 145 -7.53 -9.33 22.78
N PRO A 146 -8.68 -8.71 23.10
CA PRO A 146 -9.37 -7.78 22.19
C PRO A 146 -8.48 -6.60 21.76
N ASP A 147 -7.54 -6.18 22.60
CA ASP A 147 -6.56 -5.13 22.30
C ASP A 147 -5.72 -5.45 21.05
N TYR A 148 -5.45 -6.73 20.73
CA TYR A 148 -4.69 -7.11 19.54
C TYR A 148 -5.40 -6.76 18.25
N LEU A 149 -6.73 -6.69 18.26
CA LEU A 149 -7.55 -6.37 17.11
C LEU A 149 -7.89 -4.87 17.00
N SER A 150 -7.78 -4.13 18.10
CA SER A 150 -8.28 -2.75 18.21
C SER A 150 -7.61 -1.81 17.20
N ARG A 151 -6.32 -2.01 16.93
CA ARG A 151 -5.52 -1.18 16.02
C ARG A 151 -5.47 -1.67 14.57
N ILE A 152 -6.18 -2.75 14.25
CA ILE A 152 -6.16 -3.39 12.93
C ILE A 152 -7.55 -3.58 12.33
N GLY A 153 -8.52 -2.73 12.72
CA GLY A 153 -9.87 -2.73 12.18
C GLY A 153 -10.81 -3.80 12.74
N GLY A 154 -10.41 -4.50 13.81
CA GLY A 154 -11.23 -5.50 14.49
C GLY A 154 -11.15 -6.92 13.91
N THR A 155 -10.41 -7.13 12.84
CA THR A 155 -10.30 -8.42 12.14
C THR A 155 -8.86 -8.68 11.70
N TYR A 156 -8.36 -9.91 11.85
CA TYR A 156 -7.07 -10.35 11.32
C TYR A 156 -7.21 -10.89 9.91
N SER A 157 -6.30 -10.57 9.01
CA SER A 157 -6.38 -10.93 7.59
C SER A 157 -5.57 -12.17 7.22
N SER A 158 -6.01 -12.90 6.19
CA SER A 158 -5.24 -13.97 5.53
C SER A 158 -3.96 -13.44 4.86
N GLU A 159 -3.90 -12.16 4.54
CA GLU A 159 -2.71 -11.53 3.96
C GLU A 159 -1.58 -11.32 4.98
N TRP A 160 -1.79 -11.55 6.28
CA TRP A 160 -0.91 -11.09 7.33
C TRP A 160 -0.07 -12.20 7.96
N TYR A 161 0.97 -11.79 8.67
CA TYR A 161 2.09 -12.58 9.18
C TYR A 161 1.68 -13.88 9.90
N TRP A 162 0.90 -13.79 11.00
CA TRP A 162 0.60 -14.96 11.83
C TRP A 162 -0.32 -15.98 11.16
N SER A 163 -1.26 -15.53 10.34
CA SER A 163 -2.15 -16.45 9.63
C SER A 163 -1.38 -17.32 8.63
N LYS A 164 -0.47 -16.70 7.85
CA LYS A 164 0.38 -17.42 6.88
C LYS A 164 1.31 -18.43 7.56
N ILE A 165 1.94 -18.00 8.66
CA ILE A 165 2.84 -18.87 9.42
C ILE A 165 2.08 -20.06 10.02
N TRP A 166 0.90 -19.80 10.59
CA TRP A 166 0.06 -20.88 11.11
C TRP A 166 -0.41 -21.83 10.02
N HIS A 167 -0.80 -21.31 8.87
CA HIS A 167 -1.16 -22.12 7.71
C HIS A 167 0.03 -22.98 7.24
N CYS A 168 1.24 -22.42 7.16
CA CYS A 168 2.46 -23.17 6.84
C CYS A 168 2.66 -24.35 7.80
N SER A 169 2.39 -24.19 9.10
CA SER A 169 2.53 -25.27 10.09
C SER A 169 1.60 -26.46 9.84
N LYS A 170 0.47 -26.23 9.14
CA LYS A 170 -0.51 -27.27 8.82
C LYS A 170 -0.28 -27.86 7.44
N GLU A 171 -0.03 -27.02 6.45
CA GLU A 171 0.12 -27.43 5.06
C GLU A 171 1.49 -28.12 4.83
N ASN A 172 2.54 -27.57 5.43
CA ASN A 172 3.89 -28.08 5.27
C ASN A 172 4.66 -28.11 6.60
N PRO A 173 4.34 -29.06 7.52
CA PRO A 173 5.00 -29.16 8.82
C PRO A 173 6.52 -29.32 8.72
N GLU A 174 7.03 -29.90 7.64
CA GLU A 174 8.46 -30.10 7.44
C GLU A 174 9.20 -28.77 7.26
N VAL A 175 8.69 -27.86 6.42
CA VAL A 175 9.22 -26.50 6.26
C VAL A 175 9.06 -25.71 7.56
N PHE A 176 7.88 -25.76 8.17
CA PHE A 176 7.62 -25.04 9.42
C PHE A 176 8.58 -25.44 10.54
N ASN A 177 8.82 -26.77 10.72
CA ASN A 177 9.72 -27.28 11.75
C ASN A 177 11.21 -27.00 11.45
N ALA A 178 11.57 -26.87 10.18
CA ALA A 178 12.93 -26.49 9.76
C ALA A 178 13.19 -24.99 9.88
N ALA A 179 12.14 -24.17 9.88
CA ALA A 179 12.26 -22.73 10.05
C ALA A 179 12.64 -22.38 11.50
N TYR A 180 13.76 -21.68 11.66
CA TYR A 180 14.14 -21.07 12.93
C TYR A 180 13.26 -19.85 13.22
N SER A 181 12.99 -19.06 12.17
CA SER A 181 12.12 -17.88 12.24
C SER A 181 11.48 -17.62 10.88
N PHE A 182 10.45 -16.76 10.88
CA PHE A 182 9.94 -16.13 9.67
C PHE A 182 10.33 -14.65 9.69
N VAL A 183 10.82 -14.13 8.58
CA VAL A 183 11.32 -12.76 8.46
C VAL A 183 10.57 -12.05 7.33
N GLU A 184 9.99 -10.88 7.61
CA GLU A 184 9.43 -10.05 6.54
C GLU A 184 10.53 -9.65 5.55
N ILE A 185 10.22 -9.59 4.26
CA ILE A 185 11.25 -9.26 3.27
C ILE A 185 11.77 -7.82 3.43
N CYS A 186 10.97 -6.89 3.95
CA CYS A 186 11.44 -5.55 4.29
C CYS A 186 12.48 -5.54 5.44
N ASP A 187 12.55 -6.59 6.24
CA ASP A 187 13.57 -6.79 7.28
C ASP A 187 14.76 -7.58 6.72
N TRP A 188 14.47 -8.62 5.93
CA TRP A 188 15.50 -9.53 5.42
C TRP A 188 16.44 -8.87 4.39
N ILE A 189 15.90 -8.04 3.48
CA ILE A 189 16.72 -7.38 2.45
C ILE A 189 17.74 -6.39 3.05
N PRO A 190 17.38 -5.47 3.96
CA PRO A 190 18.37 -4.67 4.67
C PRO A 190 19.38 -5.51 5.44
N ALA A 191 18.95 -6.59 6.10
CA ALA A 191 19.82 -7.52 6.82
C ALA A 191 20.86 -8.17 5.91
N VAL A 192 20.48 -8.60 4.70
CA VAL A 192 21.39 -9.13 3.67
C VAL A 192 22.40 -8.05 3.23
N LEU A 193 21.96 -6.82 2.98
CA LEU A 193 22.83 -5.73 2.55
C LEU A 193 23.88 -5.39 3.60
N VAL A 194 23.52 -5.42 4.88
CA VAL A 194 24.48 -5.14 5.98
C VAL A 194 25.30 -6.36 6.40
N GLY A 195 24.90 -7.56 5.95
CA GLY A 195 25.61 -8.81 6.26
C GLY A 195 25.29 -9.37 7.67
N GLU A 196 24.21 -8.92 8.31
CA GLU A 196 23.71 -9.45 9.59
C GLU A 196 22.32 -10.07 9.38
N THR A 197 22.30 -11.35 9.06
CA THR A 197 21.08 -12.08 8.71
C THR A 197 20.54 -12.97 9.84
N ASN A 198 21.24 -13.07 10.98
CA ASN A 198 20.76 -13.83 12.13
C ASN A 198 19.39 -13.31 12.59
N PRO A 199 18.32 -14.12 12.60
CA PRO A 199 16.97 -13.68 12.90
C PRO A 199 16.78 -13.03 14.29
N ASP A 200 17.62 -13.36 15.24
CA ASP A 200 17.60 -12.79 16.61
C ASP A 200 18.22 -11.38 16.66
N LEU A 201 19.06 -11.02 15.66
CA LEU A 201 19.78 -9.74 15.58
C LEU A 201 19.22 -8.78 14.53
N ILE A 202 18.44 -9.28 13.57
CA ILE A 202 17.78 -8.46 12.54
C ILE A 202 16.94 -7.36 13.20
N LYS A 203 17.11 -6.11 12.75
CA LYS A 203 16.22 -5.02 13.11
C LYS A 203 14.89 -5.16 12.39
N ARG A 204 13.85 -5.54 13.13
CA ARG A 204 12.48 -5.68 12.61
C ARG A 204 11.84 -4.32 12.43
N SER A 205 11.20 -4.10 11.29
CA SER A 205 10.47 -2.87 10.96
C SER A 205 9.23 -2.70 11.83
N ILE A 206 9.07 -1.53 12.45
CA ILE A 206 7.84 -1.18 13.19
C ILE A 206 6.63 -1.13 12.24
N CYS A 207 6.84 -0.76 10.96
CA CYS A 207 5.80 -0.76 9.95
C CYS A 207 5.25 -2.18 9.74
N ALA A 208 6.09 -3.15 9.45
CA ALA A 208 5.68 -4.54 9.23
C ALA A 208 5.14 -5.19 10.52
N ALA A 209 5.86 -5.05 11.62
CA ALA A 209 5.49 -5.63 12.90
C ALA A 209 4.14 -5.10 13.40
N GLY A 210 3.93 -3.79 13.34
CA GLY A 210 2.71 -3.14 13.83
C GLY A 210 1.49 -3.40 12.96
N HIS A 211 1.62 -3.18 11.64
CA HIS A 211 0.48 -3.31 10.74
C HIS A 211 0.07 -4.76 10.48
N LYS A 212 1.01 -5.71 10.50
CA LYS A 212 0.71 -7.09 10.03
C LYS A 212 0.98 -8.19 11.06
N ALA A 213 1.76 -7.92 12.13
CA ALA A 213 2.09 -8.94 13.14
C ALA A 213 1.60 -8.61 14.55
N MET A 214 0.63 -7.70 14.69
CA MET A 214 0.04 -7.29 15.98
C MET A 214 1.08 -6.81 17.00
N PHE A 215 2.14 -6.13 16.55
CA PHE A 215 3.12 -5.54 17.45
C PHE A 215 2.61 -4.20 18.00
N SER A 216 2.75 -4.00 19.30
CA SER A 216 2.53 -2.69 19.92
C SER A 216 3.29 -2.56 21.24
N ASN A 217 3.80 -1.37 21.51
CA ASN A 217 4.38 -1.05 22.81
C ASN A 217 3.34 -1.08 23.95
N LYS A 218 2.04 -0.95 23.63
CA LYS A 218 0.93 -0.99 24.61
C LYS A 218 0.85 -2.32 25.36
N TRP A 219 1.20 -3.43 24.71
CA TRP A 219 1.25 -4.77 25.32
C TRP A 219 2.66 -5.38 25.33
N GLY A 220 3.69 -4.56 25.15
CA GLY A 220 5.10 -4.95 25.32
C GLY A 220 5.70 -5.69 24.13
N GLY A 221 5.20 -5.51 22.91
CA GLY A 221 5.80 -6.09 21.71
C GLY A 221 4.83 -6.89 20.84
N PHE A 222 5.30 -8.02 20.29
CA PHE A 222 4.47 -8.99 19.57
C PHE A 222 3.47 -9.68 20.51
N PRO A 223 2.42 -10.34 19.99
CA PRO A 223 1.48 -11.12 20.80
C PRO A 223 2.19 -12.04 21.78
N ASP A 224 1.64 -12.18 22.97
CA ASP A 224 2.26 -13.01 24.02
C ASP A 224 2.27 -14.50 23.64
N THR A 225 3.24 -15.23 24.22
CA THR A 225 3.44 -16.66 23.95
C THR A 225 2.21 -17.50 24.28
N VAL A 226 1.50 -17.17 25.38
CA VAL A 226 0.31 -17.91 25.82
C VAL A 226 -0.81 -17.80 24.80
N PHE A 227 -1.03 -16.61 24.24
CA PHE A 227 -1.99 -16.43 23.16
C PHE A 227 -1.63 -17.25 21.92
N LEU A 228 -0.38 -17.15 21.45
CA LEU A 228 0.08 -17.87 20.26
C LEU A 228 0.10 -19.38 20.46
N GLU A 229 0.47 -19.88 21.63
CA GLU A 229 0.40 -21.31 21.99
C GLU A 229 -1.05 -21.83 22.02
N SER A 230 -2.00 -21.00 22.44
CA SER A 230 -3.42 -21.36 22.41
C SER A 230 -3.96 -21.59 21.00
N LEU A 231 -3.35 -20.95 19.98
CA LEU A 231 -3.64 -21.18 18.56
C LEU A 231 -2.92 -22.42 18.06
N SER A 232 -1.61 -22.51 18.31
CA SER A 232 -0.75 -23.64 17.96
C SER A 232 0.55 -23.60 18.77
N PRO A 233 1.00 -24.72 19.37
CA PRO A 233 2.24 -24.77 20.13
C PRO A 233 3.47 -24.29 19.33
N GLY A 234 3.50 -24.56 18.02
CA GLY A 234 4.58 -24.11 17.14
C GLY A 234 4.70 -22.58 17.03
N LEU A 235 3.58 -21.85 17.08
CA LEU A 235 3.59 -20.40 17.05
C LEU A 235 4.20 -19.80 18.32
N GLY A 236 3.91 -20.39 19.49
CA GLY A 236 4.53 -20.00 20.75
C GLY A 236 6.04 -20.18 20.73
N LYS A 237 6.53 -21.30 20.15
CA LYS A 237 7.97 -21.53 19.96
C LYS A 237 8.61 -20.44 19.09
N LEU A 238 8.02 -20.13 17.92
CA LEU A 238 8.52 -19.08 17.03
C LEU A 238 8.53 -17.71 17.70
N ARG A 239 7.55 -17.42 18.56
CA ARG A 239 7.51 -16.17 19.32
C ARG A 239 8.78 -15.94 20.16
N GLY A 240 9.41 -17.01 20.63
CA GLY A 240 10.66 -16.95 21.39
C GLY A 240 11.85 -16.36 20.59
N HIS A 241 11.79 -16.43 19.27
CA HIS A 241 12.81 -15.87 18.36
C HIS A 241 12.47 -14.43 17.85
N LEU A 242 11.50 -13.77 18.43
CA LEU A 242 11.13 -12.41 18.11
C LEU A 242 11.41 -11.47 19.30
N ALA A 243 12.36 -10.55 19.12
CA ALA A 243 12.64 -9.52 20.10
C ALA A 243 11.42 -8.61 20.32
N ASN A 244 11.20 -8.14 21.55
CA ASN A 244 10.12 -7.20 21.88
C ASN A 244 10.46 -5.75 21.49
N LYS A 245 11.16 -5.58 20.37
CA LYS A 245 11.55 -4.28 19.84
C LYS A 245 11.39 -4.27 18.32
N ALA A 246 10.82 -3.19 17.83
CA ALA A 246 10.77 -2.88 16.41
C ALA A 246 11.33 -1.47 16.16
N TYR A 247 11.80 -1.21 14.96
CA TYR A 247 12.58 -0.05 14.59
C TYR A 247 11.90 0.75 13.50
N SER A 248 11.99 2.08 13.59
CA SER A 248 11.53 2.98 12.54
C SER A 248 12.45 2.92 11.32
N ALA A 249 11.89 3.19 10.14
CA ALA A 249 12.67 3.33 8.91
C ALA A 249 13.65 4.53 8.93
N GLU A 250 13.48 5.49 9.85
CA GLU A 250 14.45 6.55 10.08
C GLU A 250 15.75 6.05 10.72
N GLU A 251 15.72 4.85 11.31
CA GLU A 251 16.90 4.26 11.95
C GLU A 251 17.76 3.50 10.94
N ARG A 252 19.06 3.46 11.23
CA ARG A 252 20.02 2.67 10.46
C ARG A 252 19.91 1.20 10.82
N ALA A 253 19.72 0.32 9.82
CA ALA A 253 19.90 -1.11 9.97
C ALA A 253 21.35 -1.47 10.22
N GLY A 254 22.25 -0.88 9.43
CA GLY A 254 23.70 -1.03 9.50
C GLY A 254 24.39 -0.27 8.38
N TYR A 255 25.67 -0.56 8.17
CA TYR A 255 26.41 -0.11 6.99
C TYR A 255 26.50 -1.23 5.96
N LEU A 256 26.65 -0.88 4.70
CA LEU A 256 26.78 -1.82 3.60
C LEU A 256 27.97 -2.76 3.84
N SER A 257 27.73 -4.07 3.79
CA SER A 257 28.78 -5.08 4.00
C SER A 257 29.86 -5.02 2.93
N ALA A 258 31.08 -5.45 3.26
CA ALA A 258 32.20 -5.45 2.33
C ALA A 258 31.88 -6.21 1.02
N GLY A 259 31.22 -7.35 1.12
CA GLY A 259 30.84 -8.16 -0.05
C GLY A 259 29.85 -7.44 -0.97
N TRP A 260 28.84 -6.78 -0.42
CA TRP A 260 27.92 -5.99 -1.23
C TRP A 260 28.55 -4.70 -1.76
N ALA A 261 29.39 -4.04 -0.97
CA ALA A 261 30.10 -2.84 -1.39
C ALA A 261 31.00 -3.13 -2.62
N GLU A 262 31.79 -4.20 -2.57
CA GLU A 262 32.60 -4.67 -3.69
C GLU A 262 31.73 -5.01 -4.92
N LYS A 263 30.69 -5.83 -4.69
CA LYS A 263 29.79 -6.29 -5.75
C LYS A 263 29.10 -5.15 -6.49
N LEU A 264 28.70 -4.10 -5.77
CA LEU A 264 27.96 -2.95 -6.30
C LEU A 264 28.86 -1.78 -6.74
N GLY A 265 30.14 -1.81 -6.40
CA GLY A 265 31.08 -0.70 -6.62
C GLY A 265 30.77 0.53 -5.76
N LEU A 266 30.32 0.30 -4.52
CA LEU A 266 29.97 1.31 -3.53
C LEU A 266 30.95 1.32 -2.34
N SER A 267 30.85 2.34 -1.49
CA SER A 267 31.61 2.41 -0.24
C SER A 267 30.95 1.57 0.86
N THR A 268 31.76 0.97 1.73
CA THR A 268 31.28 0.33 2.97
C THR A 268 30.71 1.33 3.98
N ASN A 269 30.89 2.64 3.76
CA ASN A 269 30.31 3.70 4.60
C ASN A 269 28.87 4.07 4.20
N VAL A 270 28.29 3.42 3.19
CA VAL A 270 26.91 3.63 2.78
C VAL A 270 25.99 3.10 3.90
N SER A 271 25.15 3.99 4.43
CA SER A 271 24.14 3.64 5.43
C SER A 271 23.01 2.85 4.79
N VAL A 272 22.55 1.77 5.42
CA VAL A 272 21.33 1.06 5.02
C VAL A 272 20.25 1.34 6.06
N ALA A 273 19.11 1.89 5.64
CA ALA A 273 17.98 2.16 6.52
C ALA A 273 17.24 0.86 6.89
N VAL A 274 16.51 0.86 7.99
CA VAL A 274 15.49 -0.16 8.27
C VAL A 274 14.42 -0.08 7.19
N GLY A 275 13.97 -1.22 6.68
CA GLY A 275 12.97 -1.27 5.61
C GLY A 275 11.54 -0.98 6.11
N ALA A 276 10.63 -0.74 5.17
CA ALA A 276 9.19 -0.66 5.44
C ALA A 276 8.40 -1.11 4.21
N PHE A 277 7.06 -1.03 4.30
CA PHE A 277 6.20 -1.35 3.16
C PHE A 277 6.16 -0.22 2.13
N ASP A 278 5.97 -0.61 0.88
CA ASP A 278 5.94 0.24 -0.30
C ASP A 278 4.98 1.44 -0.18
N ALA A 279 3.75 1.20 0.31
CA ALA A 279 2.76 2.26 0.50
C ALA A 279 3.19 3.30 1.56
N HIS A 280 3.83 2.86 2.65
CA HIS A 280 4.30 3.74 3.72
C HIS A 280 5.51 4.56 3.28
N MET A 281 6.46 3.93 2.58
CA MET A 281 7.56 4.63 1.92
C MET A 281 7.05 5.58 0.83
N GLY A 282 6.06 5.14 0.04
CA GLY A 282 5.40 5.95 -0.98
C GLY A 282 4.74 7.20 -0.42
N ALA A 283 4.15 7.10 0.77
CA ALA A 283 3.59 8.26 1.46
C ALA A 283 4.67 9.29 1.81
N VAL A 284 5.85 8.86 2.24
CA VAL A 284 6.99 9.75 2.50
C VAL A 284 7.49 10.35 1.21
N GLY A 285 7.65 9.57 0.13
CA GLY A 285 8.07 10.06 -1.18
C GLY A 285 7.04 11.01 -1.84
N ALA A 286 5.78 10.93 -1.45
CA ALA A 286 4.73 11.88 -1.85
C ALA A 286 4.67 13.15 -0.98
N GLY A 287 5.48 13.25 0.09
CA GLY A 287 5.54 14.42 0.96
C GLY A 287 4.45 14.46 2.03
N ILE A 288 4.13 13.30 2.64
CA ILE A 288 3.13 13.21 3.71
C ILE A 288 3.46 14.14 4.88
N LYS A 289 2.45 14.81 5.41
CA LYS A 289 2.52 15.65 6.61
C LYS A 289 1.18 15.62 7.34
N LYS A 290 1.12 16.18 8.54
CA LYS A 290 -0.15 16.32 9.26
C LYS A 290 -1.20 17.02 8.39
N GLY A 291 -2.39 16.47 8.34
CA GLY A 291 -3.52 17.00 7.54
C GLY A 291 -3.47 16.59 6.07
N THR A 292 -2.52 15.74 5.67
CA THR A 292 -2.43 15.18 4.32
C THR A 292 -2.80 13.70 4.33
N LEU A 293 -3.73 13.32 3.46
CA LEU A 293 -3.95 11.93 3.07
C LEU A 293 -3.12 11.67 1.81
N VAL A 294 -2.23 10.68 1.85
CA VAL A 294 -1.56 10.18 0.64
C VAL A 294 -2.33 8.97 0.13
N LYS A 295 -2.80 9.07 -1.12
CA LYS A 295 -3.60 8.04 -1.78
C LYS A 295 -2.81 7.45 -2.93
N ILE A 296 -2.40 6.18 -2.78
CA ILE A 296 -1.76 5.42 -3.84
C ILE A 296 -2.87 4.77 -4.67
N VAL A 297 -3.06 5.26 -5.91
CA VAL A 297 -4.18 4.88 -6.78
C VAL A 297 -3.70 3.95 -7.88
N GLY A 298 -4.04 2.68 -7.76
CA GLY A 298 -3.73 1.62 -8.71
C GLY A 298 -4.95 0.76 -9.02
N THR A 299 -4.79 -0.55 -9.04
CA THR A 299 -5.87 -1.56 -9.11
C THR A 299 -6.84 -1.41 -7.94
N SER A 300 -6.30 -1.24 -6.74
CA SER A 300 -6.95 -0.84 -5.50
C SER A 300 -6.37 0.50 -5.02
N THR A 301 -6.72 0.96 -3.81
CA THR A 301 -5.99 2.06 -3.17
C THR A 301 -5.37 1.66 -1.85
N CYS A 302 -4.24 2.29 -1.54
CA CYS A 302 -3.71 2.35 -0.19
C CYS A 302 -3.67 3.82 0.24
N ASP A 303 -4.31 4.12 1.35
CA ASP A 303 -4.51 5.46 1.87
C ASP A 303 -3.72 5.58 3.17
N ILE A 304 -2.70 6.43 3.17
CA ILE A 304 -1.79 6.61 4.32
C ILE A 304 -1.93 8.01 4.88
N MET A 305 -2.08 8.10 6.20
CA MET A 305 -2.15 9.34 6.95
C MET A 305 -1.25 9.29 8.18
N ILE A 306 -0.94 10.45 8.73
CA ILE A 306 -0.24 10.56 10.01
C ILE A 306 -0.99 11.45 10.99
N SER A 307 -0.98 11.05 12.27
CA SER A 307 -1.52 11.83 13.38
C SER A 307 -0.48 11.92 14.50
N PRO A 308 -0.24 13.11 15.10
CA PRO A 308 0.74 13.24 16.19
C PRO A 308 0.46 12.27 17.34
N ASN A 309 1.48 11.57 17.84
CA ASN A 309 1.34 10.59 18.92
C ASN A 309 1.43 11.19 20.33
N ASN A 310 1.60 12.51 20.44
CA ASN A 310 1.54 13.23 21.72
C ASN A 310 0.11 13.32 22.31
N LYS A 311 -0.89 12.91 21.55
CA LYS A 311 -2.27 12.70 22.00
C LYS A 311 -2.67 11.25 21.71
N THR A 312 -3.41 10.66 22.64
CA THR A 312 -3.95 9.32 22.43
C THR A 312 -4.97 9.36 21.29
N LEU A 313 -4.68 8.64 20.22
CA LEU A 313 -5.63 8.40 19.15
C LEU A 313 -6.50 7.20 19.53
N SER A 314 -7.82 7.38 19.47
CA SER A 314 -8.76 6.28 19.65
C SER A 314 -8.65 5.27 18.51
N ASP A 315 -9.04 4.04 18.77
CA ASP A 315 -9.17 3.03 17.72
C ASP A 315 -10.29 3.46 16.77
N ILE A 316 -10.00 3.40 15.48
CA ILE A 316 -10.95 3.81 14.43
C ILE A 316 -11.57 2.55 13.82
N PRO A 317 -12.85 2.25 14.08
CA PRO A 317 -13.48 1.05 13.56
C PRO A 317 -13.43 0.99 12.03
N GLY A 318 -13.00 -0.18 11.50
CA GLY A 318 -12.90 -0.42 10.07
C GLY A 318 -11.65 0.13 9.39
N VAL A 319 -10.71 0.73 10.14
CA VAL A 319 -9.40 1.18 9.62
C VAL A 319 -8.37 0.08 9.81
N CYS A 320 -7.66 -0.28 8.73
CA CYS A 320 -6.81 -1.48 8.67
C CYS A 320 -5.58 -1.46 9.57
N GLY A 321 -5.09 -0.28 9.98
CA GLY A 321 -3.89 -0.21 10.83
C GLY A 321 -3.65 1.18 11.40
N ILE A 322 -3.33 1.23 12.70
CA ILE A 322 -2.90 2.44 13.42
C ILE A 322 -1.65 2.06 14.22
N VAL A 323 -0.47 2.50 13.76
CA VAL A 323 0.82 2.08 14.33
C VAL A 323 1.70 3.28 14.60
N ASP A 324 2.20 3.37 15.82
CA ASP A 324 3.13 4.42 16.25
C ASP A 324 4.49 4.28 15.55
N GLY A 325 4.93 5.33 14.87
CA GLY A 325 6.23 5.38 14.19
C GLY A 325 6.33 4.60 12.88
N SER A 326 5.23 4.05 12.34
CA SER A 326 5.28 3.22 11.12
C SER A 326 5.57 3.98 9.84
N VAL A 327 5.26 5.27 9.79
CA VAL A 327 5.52 6.17 8.66
C VAL A 327 6.61 7.18 9.03
N MET A 328 6.47 7.80 10.20
CA MET A 328 7.33 8.87 10.69
C MET A 328 7.38 8.86 12.21
N ASN A 329 8.54 9.05 12.79
CA ASN A 329 8.70 9.14 14.24
C ASN A 329 7.90 10.31 14.82
N GLY A 330 7.28 10.11 15.97
CA GLY A 330 6.43 11.12 16.62
C GLY A 330 4.99 11.16 16.10
N TYR A 331 4.62 10.23 15.19
CA TYR A 331 3.28 10.14 14.62
C TYR A 331 2.76 8.69 14.61
N TYR A 332 1.46 8.54 14.82
CA TYR A 332 0.77 7.32 14.39
C TYR A 332 0.68 7.31 12.87
N GLY A 333 1.09 6.23 12.23
CA GLY A 333 0.77 5.94 10.83
C GLY A 333 -0.59 5.22 10.77
N ILE A 334 -1.48 5.70 9.91
CA ILE A 334 -2.83 5.19 9.73
C ILE A 334 -2.94 4.65 8.31
N GLU A 335 -3.33 3.37 8.18
CA GLU A 335 -3.52 2.67 6.90
C GLU A 335 -5.01 2.40 6.68
N ALA A 336 -5.52 2.84 5.52
CA ALA A 336 -6.86 2.56 5.02
C ALA A 336 -6.79 2.25 3.52
N GLY A 337 -7.93 2.03 2.85
CA GLY A 337 -7.97 1.93 1.39
C GLY A 337 -9.16 1.15 0.86
N GLN A 338 -9.39 1.29 -0.44
CA GLN A 338 -10.47 0.62 -1.18
C GLN A 338 -9.97 -0.68 -1.82
N SER A 339 -10.77 -1.73 -1.77
CA SER A 339 -10.43 -3.06 -2.29
C SER A 339 -10.25 -3.08 -3.81
N ALA A 340 -10.95 -2.20 -4.53
CA ALA A 340 -10.85 -2.05 -5.97
C ALA A 340 -11.13 -0.59 -6.38
N VAL A 341 -10.37 -0.09 -7.34
CA VAL A 341 -10.59 1.18 -8.05
C VAL A 341 -10.31 0.96 -9.53
N GLY A 342 -9.04 0.88 -9.92
CA GLY A 342 -8.66 0.62 -11.31
C GLY A 342 -9.18 -0.73 -11.83
N ASP A 343 -9.29 -1.73 -10.97
CA ASP A 343 -9.84 -3.03 -11.34
C ASP A 343 -11.33 -2.97 -11.69
N ILE A 344 -12.11 -2.08 -11.07
CA ILE A 344 -13.52 -1.85 -11.44
C ILE A 344 -13.59 -1.31 -12.88
N PHE A 345 -12.74 -0.35 -13.20
CA PHE A 345 -12.70 0.24 -14.54
C PHE A 345 -12.21 -0.77 -15.57
N LEU A 346 -11.18 -1.55 -15.22
CA LEU A 346 -10.64 -2.59 -16.08
C LEU A 346 -11.65 -3.70 -16.35
N TRP A 347 -12.36 -4.17 -15.31
CA TRP A 347 -13.44 -5.13 -15.43
C TRP A 347 -14.54 -4.61 -16.37
N PHE A 348 -14.99 -3.36 -16.15
CA PHE A 348 -16.03 -2.74 -16.97
C PHE A 348 -15.62 -2.67 -18.44
N VAL A 349 -14.41 -2.19 -18.73
CA VAL A 349 -13.89 -2.06 -20.10
C VAL A 349 -13.74 -3.41 -20.78
N ASN A 350 -13.26 -4.42 -20.09
CA ASN A 350 -13.01 -5.73 -20.68
C ASN A 350 -14.29 -6.52 -20.97
N HIS A 351 -15.35 -6.33 -20.18
CA HIS A 351 -16.53 -7.21 -20.21
C HIS A 351 -17.82 -6.53 -20.68
N LEU A 352 -17.95 -5.21 -20.52
CA LEU A 352 -19.23 -4.52 -20.74
C LEU A 352 -19.18 -3.38 -21.77
N VAL A 353 -17.99 -3.02 -22.27
CA VAL A 353 -17.85 -1.92 -23.23
C VAL A 353 -17.80 -2.45 -24.68
N PRO A 354 -18.78 -2.08 -25.52
CA PRO A 354 -18.84 -2.51 -26.91
C PRO A 354 -17.72 -1.89 -27.76
N ASP A 355 -17.42 -2.54 -28.90
CA ASP A 355 -16.31 -2.15 -29.80
C ASP A 355 -16.52 -0.80 -30.52
N ILE A 356 -17.71 -0.22 -30.46
CA ILE A 356 -17.95 1.15 -30.93
C ILE A 356 -17.11 2.19 -30.16
N TYR A 357 -16.66 1.86 -28.91
CA TYR A 357 -15.75 2.70 -28.12
C TYR A 357 -14.27 2.48 -28.45
N GLY A 358 -13.94 1.52 -29.32
CA GLY A 358 -12.58 1.19 -29.73
C GLY A 358 -12.37 -0.32 -29.82
N LYS A 359 -11.37 -0.75 -30.59
CA LYS A 359 -11.02 -2.17 -30.75
C LYS A 359 -10.00 -2.63 -29.72
N THR A 360 -9.15 -1.74 -29.26
CA THR A 360 -8.16 -2.02 -28.21
C THR A 360 -8.66 -1.52 -26.87
N ARG A 361 -8.08 -2.05 -25.80
CA ARG A 361 -8.38 -1.63 -24.43
C ARG A 361 -8.08 -0.14 -24.22
N GLU A 362 -6.96 0.32 -24.72
CA GLU A 362 -6.49 1.69 -24.65
C GLU A 362 -7.45 2.65 -25.36
N GLU A 363 -7.94 2.29 -26.54
CA GLU A 363 -8.93 3.05 -27.27
C GLU A 363 -10.25 3.13 -26.49
N LYS A 364 -10.73 2.00 -25.96
CA LYS A 364 -11.96 1.96 -25.16
C LYS A 364 -11.86 2.88 -23.94
N PHE A 365 -10.76 2.81 -23.17
CA PHE A 365 -10.54 3.72 -22.03
C PHE A 365 -10.53 5.18 -22.48
N SER A 366 -9.74 5.53 -23.48
CA SER A 366 -9.63 6.91 -23.95
C SER A 366 -10.97 7.49 -24.42
N ASN A 367 -11.76 6.72 -25.17
CA ASN A 367 -13.03 7.19 -25.70
C ASN A 367 -14.13 7.25 -24.63
N LEU A 368 -14.17 6.31 -23.69
CA LEU A 368 -15.07 6.37 -22.52
C LEU A 368 -14.76 7.59 -21.65
N GLU A 369 -13.50 7.81 -21.34
CA GLU A 369 -13.07 8.92 -20.50
C GLU A 369 -13.42 10.27 -21.15
N LYS A 370 -13.15 10.43 -22.46
CA LYS A 370 -13.53 11.63 -23.22
C LYS A 370 -15.03 11.88 -23.24
N ALA A 371 -15.84 10.82 -23.36
CA ALA A 371 -17.29 10.93 -23.37
C ALA A 371 -17.84 11.22 -21.96
N ALA A 372 -17.37 10.50 -20.94
CA ALA A 372 -17.75 10.67 -19.56
C ALA A 372 -17.37 12.05 -18.99
N ALA A 373 -16.22 12.61 -19.41
CA ALA A 373 -15.76 13.93 -18.97
C ALA A 373 -16.67 15.08 -19.44
N LYS A 374 -17.49 14.88 -20.47
CA LYS A 374 -18.46 15.88 -20.95
C LYS A 374 -19.72 15.96 -20.10
N LEU A 375 -20.02 14.89 -19.35
CA LEU A 375 -21.19 14.86 -18.48
C LEU A 375 -20.98 15.77 -17.27
N LYS A 376 -22.02 16.41 -16.80
CA LYS A 376 -22.06 17.09 -15.52
C LYS A 376 -22.33 16.11 -14.37
N PRO A 377 -21.99 16.47 -13.12
CA PRO A 377 -22.39 15.66 -11.95
C PRO A 377 -23.90 15.40 -11.93
N GLY A 378 -24.29 14.14 -11.73
CA GLY A 378 -25.68 13.73 -11.66
C GLY A 378 -26.45 13.64 -13.00
N GLU A 379 -25.84 14.05 -14.11
CA GLU A 379 -26.50 14.06 -15.44
C GLU A 379 -26.89 12.66 -15.93
N SER A 380 -26.17 11.63 -15.55
CA SER A 380 -26.49 10.24 -15.88
C SER A 380 -27.74 9.72 -15.16
N GLY A 381 -28.04 10.27 -13.98
CA GLY A 381 -29.06 9.71 -13.10
C GLY A 381 -28.70 8.36 -12.49
N LEU A 382 -27.40 8.00 -12.54
CA LEU A 382 -26.88 6.75 -11.99
C LEU A 382 -26.24 6.96 -10.62
N LEU A 383 -26.26 5.90 -9.82
CA LEU A 383 -25.53 5.79 -8.57
C LEU A 383 -24.93 4.38 -8.48
N ALA A 384 -23.69 4.25 -7.99
CA ALA A 384 -23.04 2.97 -7.84
C ALA A 384 -22.34 2.80 -6.49
N LEU A 385 -22.10 1.54 -6.08
CA LEU A 385 -21.21 1.16 -4.98
C LEU A 385 -19.95 0.52 -5.56
N ASP A 386 -18.79 0.89 -5.00
CA ASP A 386 -17.45 0.45 -5.43
C ASP A 386 -16.99 -0.90 -4.81
N TRP A 387 -17.94 -1.77 -4.48
CA TRP A 387 -17.67 -3.02 -3.75
C TRP A 387 -17.46 -4.24 -4.64
N ASN A 388 -17.05 -4.05 -5.89
CA ASN A 388 -16.82 -5.16 -6.83
C ASN A 388 -15.81 -6.21 -6.34
N ASN A 389 -14.99 -5.86 -5.34
CA ASN A 389 -14.06 -6.75 -4.65
C ASN A 389 -14.21 -6.65 -3.11
N GLY A 390 -15.44 -6.57 -2.60
CA GLY A 390 -15.73 -6.37 -1.19
C GLY A 390 -15.46 -4.94 -0.70
N ASN A 391 -15.64 -4.71 0.59
CA ASN A 391 -15.31 -3.45 1.26
C ASN A 391 -14.28 -3.70 2.37
N ARG A 392 -13.02 -3.29 2.14
CA ARG A 392 -11.90 -3.50 3.07
C ARG A 392 -11.92 -2.50 4.22
N THR A 393 -12.16 -1.23 3.91
CA THR A 393 -12.13 -0.15 4.90
C THR A 393 -13.52 0.40 5.09
N ILE A 394 -13.90 0.50 6.32
CA ILE A 394 -15.11 0.82 7.05
C ILE A 394 -15.94 -0.42 7.36
N LEU A 395 -16.46 -1.16 6.39
CA LEU A 395 -17.34 -2.29 6.67
C LEU A 395 -16.60 -3.59 6.97
N VAL A 396 -15.38 -3.73 6.45
CA VAL A 396 -14.50 -4.90 6.63
C VAL A 396 -15.22 -6.21 6.26
N ASP A 397 -15.93 -6.18 5.13
CA ASP A 397 -16.68 -7.34 4.61
C ASP A 397 -16.29 -7.61 3.14
N VAL A 398 -15.59 -8.73 2.94
CA VAL A 398 -15.13 -9.18 1.61
C VAL A 398 -16.25 -9.81 0.77
N ARG A 399 -17.42 -10.07 1.36
CA ARG A 399 -18.56 -10.67 0.65
C ARG A 399 -19.53 -9.64 0.07
N LEU A 400 -19.31 -8.35 0.31
CA LEU A 400 -20.06 -7.28 -0.35
C LEU A 400 -19.70 -7.23 -1.84
N THR A 401 -20.68 -6.83 -2.66
CA THR A 401 -20.53 -6.80 -4.13
C THR A 401 -20.96 -5.45 -4.69
N GLY A 402 -20.46 -5.11 -5.89
CA GLY A 402 -20.81 -3.87 -6.59
C GLY A 402 -22.32 -3.77 -6.90
N LEU A 403 -22.80 -2.53 -6.99
CA LEU A 403 -24.18 -2.21 -7.32
C LEU A 403 -24.23 -1.00 -8.26
N ILE A 404 -25.15 -1.01 -9.24
CA ILE A 404 -25.46 0.15 -10.08
C ILE A 404 -26.97 0.36 -10.08
N LEU A 405 -27.41 1.57 -9.73
CA LEU A 405 -28.81 1.99 -9.67
C LEU A 405 -29.12 3.06 -10.72
N GLY A 406 -30.39 3.19 -11.12
CA GLY A 406 -30.86 4.25 -12.00
C GLY A 406 -30.75 3.96 -13.49
N GLN A 407 -30.38 2.75 -13.90
CA GLN A 407 -30.28 2.37 -15.32
C GLN A 407 -31.65 2.42 -16.01
N THR A 408 -31.65 2.89 -17.26
CA THR A 408 -32.80 2.91 -18.17
C THR A 408 -32.39 2.25 -19.50
N LEU A 409 -33.37 2.08 -20.41
CA LEU A 409 -33.10 1.57 -21.77
C LEU A 409 -32.19 2.49 -22.62
N TYR A 410 -31.99 3.73 -22.19
CA TYR A 410 -31.18 4.74 -22.89
C TYR A 410 -29.80 4.93 -22.28
N THR A 411 -29.49 4.28 -21.15
CA THR A 411 -28.21 4.40 -20.45
C THR A 411 -27.06 3.95 -21.33
N GLN A 412 -26.06 4.81 -21.45
CA GLN A 412 -24.87 4.59 -22.30
C GLN A 412 -23.68 4.10 -21.48
N PRO A 413 -22.74 3.34 -22.09
CA PRO A 413 -21.56 2.85 -21.38
C PRO A 413 -20.70 3.94 -20.71
N HIS A 414 -20.56 5.13 -21.30
CA HIS A 414 -19.79 6.22 -20.71
C HIS A 414 -20.47 6.85 -19.48
N GLU A 415 -21.81 6.78 -19.39
CA GLU A 415 -22.56 7.18 -18.20
C GLU A 415 -22.31 6.20 -17.05
N ILE A 416 -22.30 4.89 -17.34
CA ILE A 416 -21.95 3.85 -16.35
C ILE A 416 -20.49 4.01 -15.89
N TYR A 417 -19.56 4.24 -16.83
CA TYR A 417 -18.15 4.46 -16.50
C TYR A 417 -17.98 5.64 -15.53
N ARG A 418 -18.67 6.77 -15.79
CA ARG A 418 -18.66 7.92 -14.89
C ARG A 418 -19.22 7.56 -13.51
N ALA A 419 -20.35 6.86 -13.44
CA ALA A 419 -20.96 6.46 -12.17
C ALA A 419 -20.02 5.54 -11.35
N LEU A 420 -19.25 4.66 -12.01
CA LEU A 420 -18.24 3.83 -11.34
C LEU A 420 -17.08 4.68 -10.80
N VAL A 421 -16.62 5.70 -11.54
CA VAL A 421 -15.61 6.66 -11.06
C VAL A 421 -16.14 7.44 -9.86
N GLU A 422 -17.39 7.95 -9.94
CA GLU A 422 -18.05 8.66 -8.84
C GLU A 422 -18.21 7.76 -7.60
N ALA A 423 -18.56 6.48 -7.77
CA ALA A 423 -18.66 5.52 -6.68
C ALA A 423 -17.32 5.37 -5.93
N THR A 424 -16.20 5.28 -6.66
CA THR A 424 -14.88 5.20 -6.01
C THR A 424 -14.52 6.50 -5.26
N ALA A 425 -14.99 7.65 -5.72
CA ALA A 425 -14.82 8.92 -5.02
C ALA A 425 -15.70 9.00 -3.75
N PHE A 426 -16.94 8.48 -3.80
CA PHE A 426 -17.80 8.39 -2.61
C PHE A 426 -17.22 7.41 -1.58
N GLY A 427 -16.71 6.26 -2.00
CA GLY A 427 -16.00 5.35 -1.11
C GLY A 427 -14.78 5.99 -0.44
N ALA A 428 -14.01 6.78 -1.18
CA ALA A 428 -12.89 7.55 -0.61
C ALA A 428 -13.37 8.61 0.40
N LEU A 429 -14.48 9.32 0.13
CA LEU A 429 -15.06 10.28 1.06
C LEU A 429 -15.56 9.59 2.33
N THR A 430 -16.17 8.40 2.23
CA THR A 430 -16.60 7.61 3.39
C THR A 430 -15.44 7.24 4.31
N ILE A 431 -14.26 6.93 3.74
CA ILE A 431 -13.04 6.68 4.51
C ILE A 431 -12.56 7.97 5.20
N ILE A 432 -12.54 9.09 4.47
CA ILE A 432 -12.16 10.40 4.99
C ILE A 432 -13.06 10.81 6.16
N ASP A 433 -14.37 10.76 5.97
CA ASP A 433 -15.36 11.12 7.00
C ASP A 433 -15.18 10.28 8.27
N ARG A 434 -14.97 8.96 8.12
CA ARG A 434 -14.72 8.08 9.27
C ARG A 434 -13.45 8.47 10.04
N ILE A 435 -12.40 8.85 9.36
CA ILE A 435 -11.13 9.23 9.98
C ILE A 435 -11.26 10.58 10.68
N GLU A 436 -11.95 11.54 10.07
CA GLU A 436 -12.23 12.86 10.65
C GLU A 436 -13.17 12.76 11.88
N GLU A 437 -14.16 11.87 11.85
CA GLU A 437 -15.04 11.56 13.00
C GLU A 437 -14.24 11.20 14.25
N TYR A 438 -13.06 10.60 14.08
CA TYR A 438 -12.15 10.22 15.18
C TYR A 438 -11.02 11.23 15.43
N GLY A 439 -11.14 12.43 14.89
CA GLY A 439 -10.28 13.58 15.22
C GLY A 439 -8.96 13.64 14.45
N VAL A 440 -8.87 13.00 13.30
CA VAL A 440 -7.74 13.12 12.37
C VAL A 440 -8.15 14.00 11.19
N ASP A 441 -7.71 15.26 11.21
CA ASP A 441 -8.04 16.23 10.16
C ASP A 441 -7.38 15.86 8.82
N ILE A 442 -8.12 15.98 7.71
CA ILE A 442 -7.65 15.78 6.35
C ILE A 442 -7.97 17.02 5.51
N ASN A 443 -6.96 17.85 5.25
CA ASN A 443 -7.12 19.12 4.55
C ASN A 443 -6.83 19.02 3.05
N GLU A 444 -6.03 18.05 2.64
CA GLU A 444 -5.61 17.85 1.26
C GLU A 444 -5.34 16.37 0.99
N VAL A 445 -5.42 15.97 -0.27
CA VAL A 445 -5.05 14.62 -0.71
C VAL A 445 -3.91 14.72 -1.71
N VAL A 446 -2.81 14.00 -1.44
CA VAL A 446 -1.72 13.83 -2.41
C VAL A 446 -1.86 12.45 -3.04
N ASN A 447 -2.08 12.42 -4.35
CA ASN A 447 -2.29 11.21 -5.11
C ASN A 447 -1.00 10.80 -5.83
N CYS A 448 -0.72 9.51 -5.84
CA CYS A 448 0.36 8.90 -6.61
C CYS A 448 -0.14 7.60 -7.26
N GLY A 449 0.68 7.04 -8.13
CA GLY A 449 0.30 5.89 -8.95
C GLY A 449 -0.24 6.28 -10.33
N GLY A 450 -0.13 5.33 -11.25
CA GLY A 450 -0.34 5.58 -12.69
C GLY A 450 -1.74 6.05 -13.06
N LEU A 451 -2.77 5.63 -12.33
CA LEU A 451 -4.15 6.03 -12.60
C LEU A 451 -4.38 7.51 -12.26
N ALA A 452 -3.87 7.98 -11.12
CA ALA A 452 -3.98 9.37 -10.71
C ALA A 452 -3.28 10.33 -11.68
N ILE A 453 -2.13 9.93 -12.22
CA ILE A 453 -1.36 10.74 -13.17
C ILE A 453 -2.06 10.84 -14.51
N LYS A 454 -2.65 9.75 -14.99
CA LYS A 454 -3.20 9.63 -16.36
C LYS A 454 -4.65 10.09 -16.48
N ASN A 455 -5.46 10.03 -15.42
CA ASN A 455 -6.89 10.29 -15.48
C ASN A 455 -7.27 11.61 -14.79
N SER A 456 -7.33 12.69 -15.57
CA SER A 456 -7.68 14.03 -15.05
C SER A 456 -9.14 14.15 -14.65
N MET A 457 -10.06 13.43 -15.32
CA MET A 457 -11.47 13.42 -14.96
C MET A 457 -11.66 12.79 -13.57
N LEU A 458 -11.02 11.65 -13.30
CA LEU A 458 -11.06 11.00 -12.00
C LEU A 458 -10.58 11.96 -10.90
N MET A 459 -9.45 12.63 -11.10
CA MET A 459 -8.92 13.56 -10.11
C MET A 459 -9.82 14.76 -9.85
N GLN A 460 -10.47 15.30 -10.88
CA GLN A 460 -11.43 16.38 -10.70
C GLN A 460 -12.69 15.91 -9.95
N ILE A 461 -13.23 14.74 -10.30
CA ILE A 461 -14.37 14.13 -9.58
C ILE A 461 -14.03 13.93 -8.10
N TYR A 462 -12.85 13.40 -7.79
CA TYR A 462 -12.41 13.24 -6.41
C TYR A 462 -12.30 14.59 -5.67
N ALA A 463 -11.77 15.63 -6.32
CA ALA A 463 -11.72 16.97 -5.73
C ALA A 463 -13.13 17.50 -5.42
N ASP A 464 -14.04 17.39 -6.38
CA ASP A 464 -15.41 17.89 -6.27
C ASP A 464 -16.22 17.12 -5.22
N VAL A 465 -16.09 15.78 -5.18
CA VAL A 465 -16.78 14.92 -4.21
C VAL A 465 -16.29 15.19 -2.79
N THR A 466 -14.97 15.19 -2.59
CA THR A 466 -14.40 15.31 -1.24
C THR A 466 -14.31 16.75 -0.74
N ASN A 467 -14.54 17.74 -1.60
CA ASN A 467 -14.33 19.16 -1.34
C ASN A 467 -12.91 19.49 -0.83
N ARG A 468 -11.91 18.81 -1.40
CA ARG A 468 -10.49 18.96 -1.02
C ARG A 468 -9.60 19.07 -2.25
N PRO A 469 -8.49 19.82 -2.17
CA PRO A 469 -7.49 19.80 -3.23
C PRO A 469 -6.95 18.39 -3.45
N MET A 470 -7.01 17.91 -4.71
CA MET A 470 -6.34 16.69 -5.16
C MET A 470 -5.03 17.08 -5.82
N LYS A 471 -3.92 16.75 -5.18
CA LYS A 471 -2.58 17.04 -5.64
C LYS A 471 -1.94 15.78 -6.23
N ILE A 472 -1.14 15.93 -7.27
CA ILE A 472 -0.37 14.84 -7.87
C ILE A 472 1.08 15.00 -7.44
N SER A 473 1.68 13.94 -6.91
CA SER A 473 3.11 13.92 -6.59
C SER A 473 3.96 14.23 -7.82
N ARG A 474 5.09 14.93 -7.61
CA ARG A 474 6.08 15.17 -8.66
C ARG A 474 6.73 13.87 -9.13
N SER A 475 7.03 12.97 -8.20
CA SER A 475 7.60 11.67 -8.50
C SER A 475 6.52 10.68 -8.96
N GLU A 476 6.83 9.93 -10.01
CA GLU A 476 6.06 8.77 -10.44
C GLU A 476 6.50 7.48 -9.70
N GLN A 477 7.60 7.55 -8.95
CA GLN A 477 8.26 6.44 -8.26
C GLN A 477 8.31 6.71 -6.74
N THR A 478 7.18 7.14 -6.18
CA THR A 478 7.10 7.58 -4.79
C THR A 478 7.59 6.56 -3.76
N PRO A 479 7.38 5.21 -3.89
CA PRO A 479 7.99 4.24 -2.97
C PRO A 479 9.51 4.29 -2.99
N ALA A 480 10.13 4.19 -4.16
CA ALA A 480 11.58 4.26 -4.32
C ALA A 480 12.15 5.63 -3.85
N LEU A 481 11.44 6.74 -4.11
CA LEU A 481 11.84 8.06 -3.60
C LEU A 481 11.78 8.10 -2.08
N GLY A 482 10.71 7.59 -1.46
CA GLY A 482 10.58 7.49 -0.01
C GLY A 482 11.67 6.63 0.60
N ALA A 483 11.97 5.49 0.00
CA ALA A 483 13.09 4.64 0.41
C ALA A 483 14.43 5.41 0.33
N ALA A 484 14.69 6.14 -0.76
CA ALA A 484 15.91 6.96 -0.88
C ALA A 484 15.99 8.06 0.20
N ILE A 485 14.85 8.68 0.55
CA ILE A 485 14.78 9.68 1.64
C ILE A 485 15.17 9.03 2.98
N PHE A 486 14.67 7.83 3.30
CA PHE A 486 15.07 7.13 4.51
C PHE A 486 16.53 6.69 4.48
N GLY A 487 17.05 6.27 3.32
CA GLY A 487 18.47 6.02 3.12
C GLY A 487 19.32 7.24 3.47
N ALA A 488 18.91 8.43 3.01
CA ALA A 488 19.58 9.69 3.33
C ALA A 488 19.50 10.04 4.82
N VAL A 489 18.32 9.92 5.45
CA VAL A 489 18.11 10.22 6.88
C VAL A 489 18.95 9.28 7.75
N SER A 490 18.97 7.99 7.44
CA SER A 490 19.75 6.99 8.18
C SER A 490 21.26 7.23 8.14
N ALA A 491 21.78 7.93 7.11
CA ALA A 491 23.19 8.31 7.01
C ALA A 491 23.58 9.38 8.04
N GLY A 492 22.59 10.13 8.56
CA GLY A 492 22.78 11.15 9.58
C GLY A 492 23.16 12.52 8.99
N LYS A 493 22.95 13.56 9.82
CA LYS A 493 23.09 14.98 9.43
C LYS A 493 24.46 15.33 8.86
N GLU A 494 25.51 14.84 9.49
CA GLU A 494 26.90 15.18 9.11
C GLU A 494 27.27 14.67 7.71
N ILE A 495 26.59 13.61 7.25
CA ILE A 495 26.86 12.95 5.97
C ILE A 495 25.87 13.40 4.91
N SER A 496 24.57 13.33 5.20
CA SER A 496 23.50 13.64 4.23
C SER A 496 23.08 15.10 4.21
N GLY A 497 23.37 15.86 5.27
CA GLY A 497 22.88 17.21 5.47
C GLY A 497 21.51 17.31 6.13
N TYR A 498 20.82 16.18 6.35
CA TYR A 498 19.47 16.14 6.90
C TYR A 498 19.45 15.76 8.37
N GLU A 499 18.79 16.59 9.17
CA GLU A 499 18.63 16.39 10.62
C GLU A 499 17.48 15.41 10.93
N ASN A 500 16.43 15.44 10.11
CA ASN A 500 15.23 14.63 10.27
C ASN A 500 14.51 14.42 8.93
N LEU A 501 13.50 13.56 8.99
CA LEU A 501 12.72 13.16 7.81
C LEU A 501 11.96 14.34 7.19
N GLU A 502 11.39 15.25 7.99
CA GLU A 502 10.61 16.40 7.48
C GLU A 502 11.47 17.32 6.61
N LYS A 503 12.73 17.60 7.04
CA LYS A 503 13.66 18.42 6.26
C LYS A 503 14.06 17.73 4.95
N ALA A 504 14.30 16.43 4.98
CA ALA A 504 14.61 15.65 3.79
C ALA A 504 13.44 15.64 2.79
N GLN A 505 12.24 15.36 3.26
CA GLN A 505 11.02 15.43 2.45
C GLN A 505 10.84 16.80 1.78
N LYS A 506 10.95 17.88 2.55
CA LYS A 506 10.77 19.25 2.04
C LYS A 506 11.70 19.56 0.88
N SER A 507 12.93 19.03 0.89
CA SER A 507 13.91 19.24 -0.18
C SER A 507 13.68 18.30 -1.36
N MET A 508 13.27 17.06 -1.11
CA MET A 508 13.31 16.00 -2.11
C MET A 508 11.95 15.71 -2.76
N THR A 509 10.82 16.12 -2.14
CA THR A 509 9.47 15.88 -2.69
C THR A 509 8.89 17.14 -3.34
N GLY A 510 7.76 16.98 -4.05
CA GLY A 510 7.07 18.10 -4.68
C GLY A 510 5.73 17.69 -5.28
N ILE A 511 4.99 18.69 -5.75
CA ILE A 511 3.69 18.53 -6.41
C ILE A 511 3.83 18.95 -7.88
N SER A 512 3.34 18.11 -8.79
CA SER A 512 3.35 18.40 -10.23
C SER A 512 2.06 19.09 -10.69
N LYS A 513 0.91 18.74 -10.11
CA LYS A 513 -0.39 19.27 -10.49
C LYS A 513 -1.35 19.32 -9.30
N THR A 514 -2.29 20.26 -9.31
CA THR A 514 -3.35 20.38 -8.32
C THR A 514 -4.70 20.55 -9.01
N TYR A 515 -5.69 19.80 -8.57
CA TYR A 515 -7.09 19.95 -8.94
C TYR A 515 -7.83 20.55 -7.73
N LEU A 516 -8.47 21.69 -7.93
CA LEU A 516 -9.27 22.32 -6.90
C LEU A 516 -10.74 21.92 -7.04
N PRO A 517 -11.49 21.81 -5.94
CA PRO A 517 -12.91 21.51 -6.00
C PRO A 517 -13.69 22.66 -6.69
N ILE A 518 -14.68 22.28 -7.49
CA ILE A 518 -15.63 23.20 -8.14
C ILE A 518 -16.89 23.21 -7.28
N ASN A 519 -17.21 24.35 -6.69
CA ASN A 519 -18.29 24.47 -5.71
C ASN A 519 -19.66 24.03 -6.25
N GLU A 520 -20.02 24.41 -7.49
CA GLU A 520 -21.26 23.99 -8.12
C GLU A 520 -21.36 22.46 -8.23
N ASN A 521 -20.27 21.81 -8.64
CA ASN A 521 -20.20 20.36 -8.72
C ASN A 521 -20.31 19.70 -7.34
N HIS A 522 -19.60 20.25 -6.34
CA HIS A 522 -19.64 19.77 -4.97
C HIS A 522 -21.06 19.76 -4.40
N LEU A 523 -21.84 20.81 -4.64
CA LEU A 523 -23.23 20.90 -4.15
C LEU A 523 -24.12 19.78 -4.72
N ILE A 524 -23.90 19.38 -5.97
CA ILE A 524 -24.63 18.24 -6.57
C ILE A 524 -24.12 16.93 -5.98
N TYR A 525 -22.79 16.76 -5.87
CA TYR A 525 -22.20 15.55 -5.28
C TYR A 525 -22.60 15.33 -3.83
N ARG A 526 -22.81 16.38 -3.03
CA ARG A 526 -23.37 16.25 -1.67
C ARG A 526 -24.74 15.57 -1.66
N LYS A 527 -25.62 15.90 -2.62
CA LYS A 527 -26.94 15.24 -2.75
C LYS A 527 -26.78 13.77 -3.12
N LEU A 528 -25.94 13.50 -4.12
CA LEU A 528 -25.64 12.12 -4.55
C LEU A 528 -24.99 11.30 -3.42
N TYR A 529 -24.10 11.91 -2.65
CA TYR A 529 -23.44 11.25 -1.52
C TYR A 529 -24.43 10.91 -0.39
N SER A 530 -25.42 11.74 -0.15
CA SER A 530 -26.49 11.39 0.80
C SER A 530 -27.29 10.15 0.36
N LEU A 531 -27.56 10.01 -0.96
CA LEU A 531 -28.19 8.83 -1.52
C LEU A 531 -27.23 7.61 -1.49
N TYR A 532 -25.95 7.84 -1.77
CA TYR A 532 -24.92 6.80 -1.65
C TYR A 532 -24.86 6.24 -0.22
N HIS A 533 -24.84 7.10 0.81
CA HIS A 533 -24.85 6.67 2.21
C HIS A 533 -26.09 5.83 2.57
N LEU A 534 -27.26 6.25 2.10
CA LEU A 534 -28.50 5.48 2.33
C LEU A 534 -28.40 4.07 1.75
N VAL A 535 -27.86 3.95 0.52
CA VAL A 535 -27.67 2.66 -0.15
C VAL A 535 -26.56 1.85 0.53
N HIS A 536 -25.41 2.51 0.83
CA HIS A 536 -24.27 1.93 1.52
C HIS A 536 -24.68 1.29 2.85
N ASP A 537 -25.40 2.02 3.69
CA ASP A 537 -25.81 1.54 5.01
C ASP A 537 -26.89 0.46 4.93
N SER A 538 -27.80 0.56 3.96
CA SER A 538 -28.86 -0.43 3.77
C SER A 538 -28.35 -1.80 3.35
N PHE A 539 -27.25 -1.86 2.59
CA PHE A 539 -26.62 -3.12 2.17
C PHE A 539 -25.45 -3.54 3.06
N GLY A 540 -24.74 -2.59 3.63
CA GLY A 540 -23.48 -2.84 4.34
C GLY A 540 -23.60 -2.98 5.86
N THR A 541 -24.76 -2.63 6.47
CA THR A 541 -24.93 -2.68 7.93
C THR A 541 -26.22 -3.39 8.34
N VAL A 542 -26.17 -4.09 9.48
CA VAL A 542 -27.35 -4.76 10.05
C VAL A 542 -28.25 -3.82 10.88
N LYS A 543 -27.77 -2.61 11.18
CA LYS A 543 -28.44 -1.68 12.11
C LYS A 543 -29.41 -0.71 11.43
N GLN A 544 -29.36 -0.60 10.11
CA GLN A 544 -30.14 0.39 9.36
C GLN A 544 -30.94 -0.27 8.24
N SER A 545 -32.25 -0.30 8.40
CA SER A 545 -33.19 -0.57 7.31
C SER A 545 -33.63 0.78 6.72
N GLY A 546 -32.82 1.37 5.82
CA GLY A 546 -33.21 2.59 5.12
C GLY A 546 -34.38 2.35 4.16
N ASN A 547 -35.31 3.30 4.06
CA ASN A 547 -36.34 3.27 3.04
C ASN A 547 -35.76 3.74 1.69
N LEU A 548 -35.50 2.82 0.78
CA LEU A 548 -34.93 3.08 -0.55
C LEU A 548 -35.97 3.55 -1.58
N TYR A 549 -37.24 3.70 -1.21
CA TYR A 549 -38.36 4.01 -2.12
C TYR A 549 -38.15 5.26 -2.99
N ASN A 550 -37.53 6.30 -2.45
CA ASN A 550 -37.32 7.56 -3.16
C ASN A 550 -35.98 7.65 -3.91
N VAL A 551 -35.00 6.76 -3.67
CA VAL A 551 -33.64 6.89 -4.24
C VAL A 551 -33.66 7.06 -5.75
N MET A 552 -34.37 6.20 -6.47
CA MET A 552 -34.44 6.28 -7.94
C MET A 552 -35.15 7.54 -8.44
N LYS A 553 -36.16 8.03 -7.71
CA LYS A 553 -36.91 9.25 -8.04
C LYS A 553 -36.04 10.47 -7.86
N GLU A 554 -35.30 10.56 -6.76
CA GLU A 554 -34.37 11.65 -6.49
C GLU A 554 -33.20 11.66 -7.49
N LEU A 555 -32.72 10.50 -7.93
CA LEU A 555 -31.71 10.39 -9.00
C LEU A 555 -32.26 10.95 -10.32
N LEU A 556 -33.52 10.66 -10.66
CA LEU A 556 -34.19 11.20 -11.84
C LEU A 556 -34.37 12.72 -11.73
N ASP A 557 -34.81 13.22 -10.59
CA ASP A 557 -34.98 14.65 -10.37
C ASP A 557 -33.64 15.42 -10.46
N ILE A 558 -32.56 14.87 -9.90
CA ILE A 558 -31.20 15.43 -10.02
C ILE A 558 -30.80 15.49 -11.49
N ARG A 559 -30.94 14.37 -12.21
CA ARG A 559 -30.62 14.26 -13.63
C ARG A 559 -31.37 15.31 -14.47
N ASP A 560 -32.69 15.38 -14.29
CA ASP A 560 -33.56 16.24 -15.09
C ASP A 560 -33.28 17.72 -14.82
N ASN A 561 -32.93 18.08 -13.59
CA ASN A 561 -32.52 19.44 -13.24
C ASN A 561 -31.18 19.80 -13.89
N VAL A 562 -30.17 18.91 -13.79
CA VAL A 562 -28.85 19.12 -14.41
C VAL A 562 -28.97 19.23 -15.94
N ARG A 563 -29.87 18.47 -16.57
CA ARG A 563 -30.09 18.53 -18.04
C ARG A 563 -30.80 19.80 -18.49
N LYS A 564 -31.73 20.33 -17.70
CA LYS A 564 -32.40 21.61 -18.00
C LYS A 564 -31.44 22.78 -18.09
N ASP A 565 -30.44 22.84 -17.21
CA ASP A 565 -29.40 23.86 -17.20
C ASP A 565 -28.46 23.82 -18.43
N ASN A 566 -28.60 22.79 -19.30
CA ASN A 566 -27.87 22.66 -20.57
C ASN A 566 -28.64 23.23 -21.78
N VAL A 567 -29.88 23.68 -21.60
CA VAL A 567 -30.77 24.13 -22.69
C VAL A 567 -30.90 25.68 -22.73
N CYS A 568 -30.25 26.38 -21.80
CA CYS A 568 -30.07 27.85 -21.81
C CYS A 568 -28.64 28.23 -22.30
#